data_b10c4d7bb0fd988d622268faf8178883
#
_entry.id   b10c4d7bb0fd988d622268faf8178883
#
_cell.length_a   1.000
_cell.length_b   1.000
_cell.length_c   1.000
_cell.angle_alpha   90.00
_cell.angle_beta   90.00
_cell.angle_gamma   90.00
#
_symmetry.space_group_name_H-M   'P 1'
#
loop_
_entity.id
_entity.type
_entity.pdbx_description
1 polymer ?
#
loop_
_entity_poly.entity_id
_entity_poly.type
_entity_poly.pdbx_seq_one_letter_code
_entity_poly.pdbx_strand_id
1 'polypeptide(L)'
;TSRRQRQMCIRDSFDCDAEAGRLLDGGRLRERLSRAFGPASVDEDGRADRNFLRELVFRNPESRRTLEGIIHPLLHQECLAQMRAARQNAAVAGFVIDVPLFFETSARYHQDAVCVVAVSRETQKTRLALRNGFREDMIEAILAAQRPIMEKVAAADFVLWNEGPPDLLRQQIQRLYQHFFHD
;
A
#
# COMPACT_ATOMS: atom_id res chain seq x y z
N THR A 1 13.92 -18.47 -22.49
CA THR A 1 13.04 -18.39 -21.29
C THR A 1 11.91 -19.39 -21.43
N SER A 2 11.89 -20.38 -20.54
CA SER A 2 10.93 -21.49 -20.59
C SER A 2 9.48 -20.95 -20.44
N ARG A 3 8.50 -21.67 -21.00
CA ARG A 3 7.06 -21.38 -20.89
C ARG A 3 6.64 -21.18 -19.41
N ARG A 4 7.30 -21.88 -18.47
CA ARG A 4 7.09 -21.77 -17.03
C ARG A 4 7.58 -20.42 -16.44
N GLN A 5 8.67 -19.85 -16.94
CA GLN A 5 9.11 -18.52 -16.50
C GLN A 5 8.19 -17.41 -17.00
N ARG A 6 7.52 -17.58 -18.14
CA ARG A 6 6.49 -16.63 -18.61
C ARG A 6 5.21 -16.70 -17.78
N GLN A 7 4.83 -17.87 -17.27
CA GLN A 7 3.68 -18.01 -16.37
C GLN A 7 3.93 -17.39 -15.00
N MET A 8 5.18 -17.36 -14.50
CA MET A 8 5.55 -16.67 -13.25
C MET A 8 5.46 -15.14 -13.32
N CYS A 9 5.35 -14.55 -14.50
CA CYS A 9 5.31 -13.09 -14.69
C CYS A 9 3.90 -12.50 -14.78
N ILE A 10 2.85 -13.30 -14.80
CA ILE A 10 1.48 -12.82 -14.98
C ILE A 10 0.77 -12.84 -13.63
N ARG A 11 1.17 -11.92 -12.78
CA ARG A 11 0.41 -11.48 -11.60
C ARG A 11 -0.06 -10.06 -11.89
N ASP A 12 -1.35 -9.85 -11.79
CA ASP A 12 -1.84 -8.50 -11.67
C ASP A 12 -1.69 -8.05 -10.22
N SER A 13 -1.28 -6.81 -10.02
CA SER A 13 -1.10 -6.23 -8.70
C SER A 13 -1.62 -4.81 -8.67
N PHE A 14 -2.21 -4.44 -7.54
CA PHE A 14 -2.68 -3.10 -7.25
C PHE A 14 -1.86 -2.53 -6.10
N ASP A 15 -1.09 -1.49 -6.38
CA ASP A 15 -0.32 -0.74 -5.40
C ASP A 15 -1.13 0.50 -4.99
N CYS A 16 -1.64 0.50 -3.77
CA CYS A 16 -2.48 1.57 -3.24
C CYS A 16 -1.76 2.92 -3.19
N ASP A 17 -0.47 2.96 -2.86
CA ASP A 17 0.30 4.21 -2.80
C ASP A 17 0.55 4.77 -4.20
N ALA A 18 0.93 3.92 -5.15
CA ALA A 18 1.13 4.33 -6.53
C ALA A 18 -0.17 4.84 -7.17
N GLU A 19 -1.30 4.19 -6.88
CA GLU A 19 -2.60 4.60 -7.40
C GLU A 19 -3.11 5.88 -6.76
N ALA A 20 -2.93 6.06 -5.43
CA ALA A 20 -3.20 7.33 -4.76
C ALA A 20 -2.39 8.47 -5.39
N GLY A 21 -1.13 8.20 -5.71
CA GLY A 21 -0.28 9.13 -6.45
C GLY A 21 -0.88 9.53 -7.80
N ARG A 22 -1.31 8.57 -8.61
CA ARG A 22 -1.95 8.82 -9.92
C ARG A 22 -3.25 9.61 -9.81
N LEU A 23 -4.08 9.31 -8.80
CA LEU A 23 -5.31 10.05 -8.54
C LEU A 23 -5.04 11.53 -8.21
N LEU A 24 -4.02 11.79 -7.39
CA LEU A 24 -3.61 13.15 -7.03
C LEU A 24 -3.07 13.93 -8.24
N ASP A 25 -2.30 13.26 -9.11
CA ASP A 25 -1.69 13.88 -10.29
C ASP A 25 -2.66 14.03 -11.49
N GLY A 26 -3.76 13.27 -11.50
CA GLY A 26 -4.65 13.14 -12.65
C GLY A 26 -5.72 14.22 -12.81
N GLY A 27 -5.77 15.23 -11.94
CA GLY A 27 -6.78 16.31 -12.00
C GLY A 27 -8.22 15.88 -11.63
N ARG A 28 -8.50 14.60 -11.50
CA ARG A 28 -9.84 14.07 -11.16
C ARG A 28 -10.35 14.52 -9.78
N LEU A 29 -9.44 14.93 -8.91
CA LEU A 29 -9.74 15.36 -7.54
C LEU A 29 -9.86 16.87 -7.38
N ARG A 30 -9.60 17.65 -8.44
CA ARG A 30 -9.54 19.11 -8.40
C ARG A 30 -10.70 19.74 -7.60
N GLU A 31 -11.93 19.46 -8.02
CA GLU A 31 -13.10 20.06 -7.37
C GLU A 31 -13.27 19.63 -5.92
N ARG A 32 -13.01 18.36 -5.62
CA ARG A 32 -13.13 17.82 -4.26
C ARG A 32 -12.06 18.40 -3.33
N LEU A 33 -10.82 18.50 -3.80
CA LEU A 33 -9.71 19.09 -3.04
C LEU A 33 -9.94 20.58 -2.83
N SER A 34 -10.27 21.34 -3.88
CA SER A 34 -10.53 22.77 -3.76
C SER A 34 -11.70 23.08 -2.84
N ARG A 35 -12.75 22.25 -2.85
CA ARG A 35 -13.90 22.42 -1.94
C ARG A 35 -13.53 22.10 -0.49
N ALA A 36 -12.70 21.10 -0.25
CA ALA A 36 -12.35 20.65 1.09
C ALA A 36 -11.24 21.50 1.73
N PHE A 37 -10.25 21.95 0.94
CA PHE A 37 -9.03 22.56 1.44
C PHE A 37 -8.70 23.93 0.83
N GLY A 38 -9.60 24.44 -0.02
CA GLY A 38 -9.41 25.70 -0.72
C GLY A 38 -8.60 25.59 -2.02
N PRO A 39 -8.55 26.69 -2.79
CA PRO A 39 -7.91 26.69 -4.12
C PRO A 39 -6.41 26.38 -4.09
N ALA A 40 -5.70 26.69 -3.00
CA ALA A 40 -4.28 26.40 -2.84
C ALA A 40 -3.95 24.90 -2.77
N SER A 41 -4.95 24.03 -2.66
CA SER A 41 -4.76 22.57 -2.63
C SER A 41 -4.52 21.95 -4.01
N VAL A 42 -4.64 22.75 -5.07
CA VAL A 42 -4.44 22.32 -6.47
C VAL A 42 -3.59 23.35 -7.22
N ASP A 43 -2.80 22.87 -8.15
CA ASP A 43 -2.01 23.70 -9.06
C ASP A 43 -2.85 24.24 -10.23
N GLU A 44 -2.21 25.02 -11.13
CA GLU A 44 -2.83 25.61 -12.32
C GLU A 44 -3.35 24.54 -13.31
N ASP A 45 -2.68 23.37 -13.37
CA ASP A 45 -3.08 22.22 -14.18
C ASP A 45 -4.23 21.42 -13.53
N GLY A 46 -4.64 21.76 -12.32
CA GLY A 46 -5.69 21.08 -11.57
C GLY A 46 -5.23 19.83 -10.86
N ARG A 47 -3.93 19.60 -10.77
CA ARG A 47 -3.32 18.51 -9.98
C ARG A 47 -3.24 18.91 -8.52
N ALA A 48 -3.19 17.92 -7.64
CA ALA A 48 -3.02 18.18 -6.21
C ALA A 48 -1.65 18.82 -5.90
N ASP A 49 -1.64 19.92 -5.17
CA ASP A 49 -0.40 20.43 -4.57
C ASP A 49 0.00 19.52 -3.40
N ARG A 50 0.91 18.59 -3.70
CA ARG A 50 1.36 17.57 -2.73
C ARG A 50 2.09 18.17 -1.53
N ASN A 51 2.77 19.30 -1.69
CA ASN A 51 3.49 19.94 -0.59
C ASN A 51 2.50 20.60 0.36
N PHE A 52 1.57 21.36 -0.19
CA PHE A 52 0.47 21.97 0.58
C PHE A 52 -0.31 20.90 1.36
N LEU A 53 -0.77 19.85 0.68
CA LEU A 53 -1.54 18.77 1.31
C LEU A 53 -0.74 18.04 2.38
N ARG A 54 0.55 17.77 2.15
CA ARG A 54 1.43 17.12 3.14
C ARG A 54 1.56 17.95 4.41
N GLU A 55 1.81 19.25 4.29
CA GLU A 55 1.90 20.14 5.44
C GLU A 55 0.58 20.21 6.21
N LEU A 56 -0.52 20.30 5.48
CA LEU A 56 -1.86 20.38 6.04
C LEU A 56 -2.21 19.13 6.86
N VAL A 57 -2.04 17.94 6.29
CA VAL A 57 -2.38 16.66 6.96
C VAL A 57 -1.41 16.33 8.09
N PHE A 58 -0.17 16.81 8.02
CA PHE A 58 0.80 16.62 9.08
C PHE A 58 0.40 17.40 10.34
N ARG A 59 -0.13 18.61 10.16
CA ARG A 59 -0.49 19.51 11.28
C ARG A 59 -1.91 19.28 11.81
N ASN A 60 -2.80 18.70 10.99
CA ASN A 60 -4.22 18.61 11.33
C ASN A 60 -4.79 17.20 11.04
N PRO A 61 -5.07 16.42 12.11
CA PRO A 61 -5.67 15.09 11.97
C PRO A 61 -7.05 15.06 11.30
N GLU A 62 -7.82 16.14 11.37
CA GLU A 62 -9.13 16.26 10.73
C GLU A 62 -8.96 16.42 9.22
N SER A 63 -8.03 17.28 8.80
CA SER A 63 -7.66 17.43 7.39
C SER A 63 -7.15 16.13 6.79
N ARG A 64 -6.38 15.36 7.57
CA ARG A 64 -5.94 14.02 7.18
C ARG A 64 -7.13 13.10 6.92
N ARG A 65 -8.07 13.01 7.86
CA ARG A 65 -9.29 12.19 7.70
C ARG A 65 -10.13 12.63 6.50
N THR A 66 -10.23 13.93 6.27
CA THR A 66 -10.94 14.47 5.11
C THR A 66 -10.27 14.07 3.80
N LEU A 67 -8.94 14.17 3.70
CA LEU A 67 -8.19 13.74 2.51
C LEU A 67 -8.33 12.23 2.26
N GLU A 68 -8.19 11.42 3.30
CA GLU A 68 -8.40 9.98 3.26
C GLU A 68 -9.84 9.65 2.78
N GLY A 69 -10.85 10.36 3.29
CA GLY A 69 -12.25 10.23 2.86
C GLY A 69 -12.50 10.58 1.39
N ILE A 70 -11.69 11.44 0.80
CA ILE A 70 -11.73 11.77 -0.63
C ILE A 70 -11.08 10.68 -1.48
N ILE A 71 -9.93 10.17 -1.05
CA ILE A 71 -9.08 9.27 -1.84
C ILE A 71 -9.51 7.81 -1.72
N HIS A 72 -9.79 7.31 -0.51
CA HIS A 72 -10.03 5.88 -0.26
C HIS A 72 -11.21 5.30 -1.06
N PRO A 73 -12.37 5.98 -1.22
CA PRO A 73 -13.46 5.45 -2.03
C PRO A 73 -13.08 5.24 -3.50
N LEU A 74 -12.24 6.13 -4.04
CA LEU A 74 -11.79 6.04 -5.43
C LEU A 74 -10.74 4.94 -5.60
N LEU A 75 -9.80 4.81 -4.65
CA LEU A 75 -8.86 3.70 -4.63
C LEU A 75 -9.58 2.36 -4.56
N HIS A 76 -10.55 2.24 -3.69
CA HIS A 76 -11.34 1.01 -3.56
C HIS A 76 -12.10 0.67 -4.84
N GLN A 77 -12.72 1.67 -5.47
CA GLN A 77 -13.43 1.50 -6.74
C GLN A 77 -12.48 1.03 -7.85
N GLU A 78 -11.31 1.65 -7.97
CA GLU A 78 -10.29 1.29 -8.96
C GLU A 78 -9.75 -0.11 -8.71
N CYS A 79 -9.43 -0.44 -7.47
CA CYS A 79 -8.98 -1.77 -7.08
C CYS A 79 -10.00 -2.86 -7.46
N LEU A 80 -11.27 -2.65 -7.14
CA LEU A 80 -12.32 -3.60 -7.50
C LEU A 80 -12.53 -3.72 -9.02
N ALA A 81 -12.31 -2.64 -9.77
CA ALA A 81 -12.39 -2.68 -11.23
C ALA A 81 -11.25 -3.52 -11.83
N GLN A 82 -10.01 -3.30 -11.38
CA GLN A 82 -8.85 -4.06 -11.83
C GLN A 82 -8.95 -5.53 -11.40
N MET A 83 -9.39 -5.80 -10.17
CA MET A 83 -9.60 -7.17 -9.70
C MET A 83 -10.66 -7.92 -10.54
N ARG A 84 -11.75 -7.26 -10.94
CA ARG A 84 -12.75 -7.84 -11.85
C ARG A 84 -12.17 -8.14 -13.22
N ALA A 85 -11.36 -7.24 -13.77
CA ALA A 85 -10.68 -7.45 -15.04
C ALA A 85 -9.69 -8.63 -14.97
N ALA A 86 -8.92 -8.71 -13.87
CA ALA A 86 -8.01 -9.82 -13.62
C ALA A 86 -8.73 -11.17 -13.54
N ARG A 87 -9.88 -11.25 -12.87
CA ARG A 87 -10.71 -12.47 -12.79
C ARG A 87 -11.24 -12.95 -14.15
N GLN A 88 -11.40 -12.05 -15.11
CA GLN A 88 -11.85 -12.40 -16.47
C GLN A 88 -10.69 -12.86 -17.37
N ASN A 89 -9.47 -12.67 -16.96
CA ASN A 89 -8.28 -13.05 -17.71
C ASN A 89 -7.73 -14.39 -17.21
N ALA A 90 -7.98 -15.46 -17.97
CA ALA A 90 -7.53 -16.82 -17.65
C ALA A 90 -5.99 -16.98 -17.53
N ALA A 91 -5.22 -15.97 -17.97
CA ALA A 91 -3.76 -15.97 -17.81
C ALA A 91 -3.31 -15.41 -16.45
N VAL A 92 -4.21 -14.80 -15.66
CA VAL A 92 -3.92 -14.26 -14.34
C VAL A 92 -4.24 -15.32 -13.28
N ALA A 93 -3.22 -15.86 -12.66
CA ALA A 93 -3.36 -16.87 -11.60
C ALA A 93 -3.77 -16.26 -10.24
N GLY A 94 -3.43 -14.99 -9.99
CA GLY A 94 -3.75 -14.31 -8.73
C GLY A 94 -3.61 -12.79 -8.83
N PHE A 95 -4.34 -12.08 -7.99
CA PHE A 95 -4.34 -10.62 -7.89
C PHE A 95 -3.83 -10.21 -6.51
N VAL A 96 -2.76 -9.43 -6.48
CA VAL A 96 -2.12 -8.97 -5.23
C VAL A 96 -2.48 -7.52 -4.99
N ILE A 97 -2.99 -7.21 -3.80
CA ILE A 97 -3.27 -5.83 -3.37
C ILE A 97 -2.22 -5.45 -2.33
N ASP A 98 -1.38 -4.47 -2.65
CA ASP A 98 -0.42 -3.89 -1.71
C ASP A 98 -1.09 -2.73 -0.96
N VAL A 99 -1.35 -2.94 0.33
CA VAL A 99 -1.99 -1.97 1.22
C VAL A 99 -1.06 -1.69 2.40
N PRO A 100 -0.33 -0.58 2.40
CA PRO A 100 0.70 -0.29 3.41
C PRO A 100 0.19 -0.27 4.86
N LEU A 101 -1.03 0.20 5.08
CA LEU A 101 -1.66 0.34 6.40
C LEU A 101 -2.97 -0.48 6.49
N PHE A 102 -2.94 -1.72 5.97
CA PHE A 102 -4.13 -2.57 5.90
C PHE A 102 -4.83 -2.76 7.24
N PHE A 103 -4.08 -2.98 8.32
CA PHE A 103 -4.64 -3.24 9.65
C PHE A 103 -5.11 -1.98 10.38
N GLU A 104 -4.71 -0.81 9.91
CA GLU A 104 -5.09 0.49 10.44
C GLU A 104 -6.28 1.09 9.68
N THR A 105 -6.59 0.55 8.50
CA THR A 105 -7.73 1.00 7.69
C THR A 105 -8.95 0.13 7.93
N SER A 106 -10.13 0.65 7.62
CA SER A 106 -11.38 -0.12 7.59
C SER A 106 -11.67 -0.73 6.21
N ALA A 107 -10.76 -0.59 5.26
CA ALA A 107 -10.94 -1.06 3.89
C ALA A 107 -11.03 -2.60 3.85
N ARG A 108 -12.02 -3.12 3.11
CA ARG A 108 -12.20 -4.55 2.88
C ARG A 108 -12.21 -4.80 1.39
N TYR A 109 -11.35 -5.70 0.93
CA TYR A 109 -11.16 -6.00 -0.48
C TYR A 109 -11.73 -7.37 -0.89
N HIS A 110 -12.44 -8.08 0.03
CA HIS A 110 -12.91 -9.47 -0.18
C HIS A 110 -11.75 -10.39 -0.59
N GLN A 111 -10.61 -10.20 0.06
CA GLN A 111 -9.40 -10.99 -0.15
C GLN A 111 -9.56 -12.41 0.38
N ASP A 112 -8.95 -13.37 -0.32
CA ASP A 112 -8.93 -14.78 0.08
C ASP A 112 -7.92 -15.03 1.21
N ALA A 113 -6.84 -14.23 1.26
CA ALA A 113 -5.82 -14.32 2.29
C ALA A 113 -5.10 -12.99 2.52
N VAL A 114 -4.57 -12.83 3.72
CA VAL A 114 -3.73 -11.68 4.13
C VAL A 114 -2.30 -12.17 4.36
N CYS A 115 -1.36 -11.58 3.63
CA CYS A 115 0.07 -11.81 3.81
C CYS A 115 0.75 -10.59 4.40
N VAL A 116 1.45 -10.75 5.52
CA VAL A 116 2.24 -9.69 6.15
C VAL A 116 3.71 -9.85 5.83
N VAL A 117 4.33 -8.80 5.33
CA VAL A 117 5.79 -8.71 5.23
C VAL A 117 6.32 -8.09 6.51
N ALA A 118 6.99 -8.89 7.33
CA ALA A 118 7.44 -8.53 8.67
C ALA A 118 8.96 -8.43 8.77
N VAL A 119 9.41 -7.57 9.66
CA VAL A 119 10.78 -7.51 10.18
C VAL A 119 10.72 -7.20 11.68
N SER A 120 11.79 -7.46 12.41
CA SER A 120 11.89 -7.08 13.82
C SER A 120 11.76 -5.56 14.00
N ARG A 121 11.35 -5.14 15.21
CA ARG A 121 11.28 -3.71 15.56
C ARG A 121 12.62 -3.01 15.36
N GLU A 122 13.70 -3.68 15.68
CA GLU A 122 15.06 -3.17 15.53
C GLU A 122 15.41 -2.91 14.06
N THR A 123 15.09 -3.86 13.18
CA THR A 123 15.26 -3.70 11.74
C THR A 123 14.37 -2.60 11.17
N GLN A 124 13.14 -2.43 11.68
CA GLN A 124 12.27 -1.31 11.30
C GLN A 124 12.93 0.04 11.62
N LYS A 125 13.44 0.21 12.85
CA LYS A 125 14.13 1.44 13.28
C LYS A 125 15.34 1.72 12.41
N THR A 126 16.20 0.73 12.22
CA THR A 126 17.41 0.85 11.40
C THR A 126 17.08 1.27 9.96
N ARG A 127 16.08 0.63 9.33
CA ARG A 127 15.67 0.97 7.95
C ARG A 127 15.06 2.35 7.84
N LEU A 128 14.26 2.79 8.82
CA LEU A 128 13.69 4.15 8.85
C LEU A 128 14.78 5.21 9.01
N ALA A 129 15.77 4.98 9.88
CA ALA A 129 16.90 5.88 10.04
C ALA A 129 17.72 6.00 8.75
N LEU A 130 18.06 4.87 8.12
CA LEU A 130 18.87 4.85 6.89
C LEU A 130 18.16 5.44 5.68
N ARG A 131 16.87 5.12 5.49
CA ARG A 131 16.11 5.55 4.30
C ARG A 131 15.74 7.02 4.31
N ASN A 132 15.39 7.56 5.48
CA ASN A 132 14.76 8.87 5.59
C ASN A 132 15.58 9.85 6.42
N GLY A 133 16.66 9.41 7.08
CA GLY A 133 17.43 10.23 8.01
C GLY A 133 16.63 10.69 9.24
N PHE A 134 15.56 9.95 9.60
CA PHE A 134 14.70 10.31 10.71
C PHE A 134 15.44 10.15 12.05
N ARG A 135 15.18 11.08 12.96
CA ARG A 135 15.67 11.01 14.34
C ARG A 135 14.86 9.95 15.11
N GLU A 136 15.41 9.47 16.21
CA GLU A 136 14.84 8.37 17.00
C GLU A 136 13.43 8.69 17.53
N ASP A 137 13.21 9.93 18.00
CA ASP A 137 11.90 10.41 18.46
C ASP A 137 10.81 10.29 17.37
N MET A 138 11.16 10.66 16.14
CA MET A 138 10.26 10.56 14.99
C MET A 138 10.02 9.10 14.58
N ILE A 139 11.05 8.27 14.61
CA ILE A 139 10.93 6.83 14.32
C ILE A 139 9.97 6.15 15.31
N GLU A 140 10.13 6.43 16.60
CA GLU A 140 9.23 5.90 17.63
C GLU A 140 7.79 6.37 17.43
N ALA A 141 7.57 7.64 17.09
CA ALA A 141 6.24 8.17 16.79
C ALA A 141 5.60 7.47 15.57
N ILE A 142 6.37 7.23 14.50
CA ILE A 142 5.90 6.50 13.31
C ILE A 142 5.51 5.06 13.66
N LEU A 143 6.33 4.37 14.44
CA LEU A 143 6.06 2.99 14.84
C LEU A 143 4.91 2.89 15.83
N ALA A 144 4.76 3.85 16.74
CA ALA A 144 3.66 3.91 17.70
C ALA A 144 2.30 4.24 17.05
N ALA A 145 2.30 4.93 15.91
CA ALA A 145 1.10 5.25 15.15
C ALA A 145 0.53 4.03 14.38
N GLN A 146 1.27 2.94 14.34
CA GLN A 146 0.86 1.70 13.67
C GLN A 146 0.57 0.60 14.69
N ARG A 147 -0.25 -0.37 14.27
CA ARG A 147 -0.44 -1.59 15.05
C ARG A 147 0.90 -2.32 15.20
N PRO A 148 1.25 -2.83 16.40
CA PRO A 148 2.48 -3.58 16.60
C PRO A 148 2.66 -4.72 15.61
N ILE A 149 3.88 -4.92 15.12
CA ILE A 149 4.15 -5.91 14.07
C ILE A 149 3.73 -7.32 14.47
N MET A 150 3.88 -7.69 15.73
CA MET A 150 3.50 -9.02 16.22
C MET A 150 1.98 -9.23 16.23
N GLU A 151 1.20 -8.17 16.42
CA GLU A 151 -0.27 -8.24 16.29
C GLU A 151 -0.69 -8.40 14.82
N LYS A 152 0.02 -7.73 13.88
CA LYS A 152 -0.19 -7.92 12.44
C LYS A 152 0.14 -9.35 12.02
N VAL A 153 1.25 -9.88 12.52
CA VAL A 153 1.68 -11.27 12.30
C VAL A 153 0.64 -12.25 12.81
N ALA A 154 0.11 -12.04 14.00
CA ALA A 154 -0.92 -12.91 14.59
C ALA A 154 -2.27 -12.87 13.86
N ALA A 155 -2.55 -11.78 13.14
CA ALA A 155 -3.80 -11.57 12.39
C ALA A 155 -3.68 -11.93 10.90
N ALA A 156 -2.51 -12.32 10.42
CA ALA A 156 -2.24 -12.68 9.03
C ALA A 156 -2.40 -14.18 8.81
N ASP A 157 -2.83 -14.56 7.60
CA ASP A 157 -2.84 -15.96 7.15
C ASP A 157 -1.44 -16.43 6.79
N PHE A 158 -0.60 -15.53 6.27
CA PHE A 158 0.78 -15.80 5.86
C PHE A 158 1.72 -14.68 6.31
N VAL A 159 2.96 -15.07 6.63
CA VAL A 159 4.01 -14.12 7.04
C VAL A 159 5.26 -14.36 6.21
N LEU A 160 5.78 -13.29 5.63
CA LEU A 160 7.07 -13.25 4.96
C LEU A 160 8.05 -12.46 5.82
N TRP A 161 9.03 -13.12 6.39
CA TRP A 161 10.08 -12.45 7.16
C TRP A 161 11.14 -11.87 6.23
N ASN A 162 11.19 -10.54 6.17
CA ASN A 162 12.14 -9.81 5.35
C ASN A 162 13.40 -9.42 6.15
N GLU A 163 13.93 -10.38 6.89
CA GLU A 163 15.23 -10.26 7.56
C GLU A 163 16.26 -11.17 6.91
N GLY A 164 17.51 -10.72 6.93
CA GLY A 164 18.61 -11.44 6.29
C GLY A 164 18.76 -11.18 4.79
N PRO A 165 19.44 -12.07 4.07
CA PRO A 165 19.71 -11.92 2.65
C PRO A 165 18.41 -11.91 1.80
N PRO A 166 18.37 -11.14 0.70
CA PRO A 166 17.20 -11.08 -0.19
C PRO A 166 16.75 -12.44 -0.75
N ASP A 167 17.67 -13.39 -0.88
CA ASP A 167 17.37 -14.73 -1.39
C ASP A 167 16.46 -15.54 -0.45
N LEU A 168 16.55 -15.33 0.84
CA LEU A 168 15.63 -15.96 1.79
C LEU A 168 14.18 -15.47 1.59
N LEU A 169 14.00 -14.18 1.38
CA LEU A 169 12.69 -13.64 1.07
C LEU A 169 12.16 -14.18 -0.26
N ARG A 170 13.00 -14.28 -1.29
CA ARG A 170 12.62 -14.89 -2.59
C ARG A 170 12.14 -16.32 -2.43
N GLN A 171 12.85 -17.13 -1.63
CA GLN A 171 12.45 -18.52 -1.36
C GLN A 171 11.10 -18.60 -0.64
N GLN A 172 10.84 -17.72 0.34
CA GLN A 172 9.55 -17.65 1.02
C GLN A 172 8.42 -17.27 0.05
N ILE A 173 8.65 -16.26 -0.80
CA ILE A 173 7.68 -15.84 -1.84
C ILE A 173 7.41 -16.99 -2.81
N GLN A 174 8.44 -17.74 -3.21
CA GLN A 174 8.28 -18.88 -4.12
C GLN A 174 7.44 -19.99 -3.49
N ARG A 175 7.65 -20.31 -2.20
CA ARG A 175 6.84 -21.29 -1.47
C ARG A 175 5.38 -20.83 -1.35
N LEU A 176 5.16 -19.55 -1.01
CA LEU A 176 3.82 -18.97 -0.94
C LEU A 176 3.11 -19.05 -2.30
N TYR A 177 3.82 -18.73 -3.38
CA TYR A 177 3.31 -18.87 -4.73
C TYR A 177 2.93 -20.31 -5.07
N GLN A 178 3.78 -21.26 -4.72
CA GLN A 178 3.49 -22.70 -4.93
C GLN A 178 2.25 -23.16 -4.16
N HIS A 179 2.08 -22.67 -2.92
CA HIS A 179 0.92 -22.98 -2.10
C HIS A 179 -0.41 -22.54 -2.74
N PHE A 180 -0.43 -21.39 -3.41
CA PHE A 180 -1.67 -20.87 -4.01
C PHE A 180 -1.93 -21.33 -5.44
N PHE A 181 -0.89 -21.68 -6.18
CA PHE A 181 -1.00 -21.81 -7.65
C PHE A 181 -0.41 -23.11 -8.22
N HIS A 182 0.05 -24.02 -7.36
CA HIS A 182 0.55 -25.32 -7.76
C HIS A 182 -0.07 -26.40 -6.87
N ASP A 183 -1.13 -26.99 -7.35
CA ASP A 183 -1.52 -28.37 -7.08
C ASP A 183 -0.97 -29.28 -8.18
#